data_b348fd43b9dda13eccfb0387586cca5f
#
_entry.id   b348fd43b9dda13eccfb0387586cca5f
#
_cell.length_a   1.000
_cell.length_b   1.000
_cell.length_c   1.000
_cell.angle_alpha   90.00
_cell.angle_beta   90.00
_cell.angle_gamma   90.00
#
_symmetry.space_group_name_H-M   'P 1'
#
loop_
_entity.id
_entity.type
_entity.pdbx_description
1 polymer ?
#
loop_
_entity_poly.entity_id
_entity_poly.type
_entity_poly.pdbx_seq_one_letter_code
_entity_poly.pdbx_strand_id
1 'polypeptide(L)'
;MARKYKRLFNMYPAWDYRRELEELNRQSEQGWQLVRGGVFVNRFKRNSDIRYRYQIDFSGKVEDLGRYIETFREQGWEYIRTTFNGWSYFRKPWDPSLPEEQYEIFTDQASLREMTGRWIKFVGILTAIVVVFLAIYTIRLILMPNLPALVRFLVFLLETAYLIYGILCMRKSARKQTFSGARALWIPIFALLIIGTVGATYLETHHHRFTAHFIADEVNGIPDGMENVLEWGSIGILYTDNYYMDLNITADASICFTLVDDSNTVIYTITDAKMDISDQKLHLEKGQYYIRLSSYEGGGLDVFCAIK
;
A
#
# COMPACT_ATOMS: atom_id res chain seq x y z
N MET A 1 33.39 -17.63 -20.47
CA MET A 1 33.48 -16.15 -20.53
C MET A 1 33.22 -15.56 -19.15
N ALA A 2 34.12 -14.74 -18.61
CA ALA A 2 33.91 -14.11 -17.32
C ALA A 2 32.76 -13.10 -17.38
N ARG A 3 31.93 -13.08 -16.35
CA ARG A 3 30.76 -12.19 -16.26
C ARG A 3 31.24 -10.73 -16.24
N LYS A 4 30.84 -9.93 -17.22
CA LYS A 4 31.26 -8.52 -17.36
C LYS A 4 30.44 -7.55 -16.47
N TYR A 5 29.21 -7.92 -16.14
CA TYR A 5 28.28 -7.12 -15.33
C TYR A 5 27.65 -7.95 -14.23
N LYS A 6 27.39 -7.31 -13.09
CA LYS A 6 26.73 -7.89 -11.91
C LYS A 6 25.61 -6.96 -11.44
N ARG A 7 24.52 -7.54 -10.96
CA ARG A 7 23.44 -6.82 -10.27
C ARG A 7 23.34 -7.33 -8.85
N LEU A 8 23.26 -6.43 -7.89
CA LEU A 8 22.97 -6.76 -6.49
C LEU A 8 21.72 -6.01 -6.06
N PHE A 9 20.88 -6.69 -5.29
CA PHE A 9 19.77 -6.04 -4.64
C PHE A 9 20.31 -5.02 -3.63
N ASN A 10 19.82 -3.78 -3.78
CA ASN A 10 20.07 -2.68 -2.85
C ASN A 10 18.86 -2.56 -1.93
N MET A 11 18.96 -3.17 -0.76
CA MET A 11 17.83 -3.26 0.17
C MET A 11 18.23 -2.68 1.52
N TYR A 12 18.84 -1.49 1.50
CA TYR A 12 19.23 -0.76 2.70
C TYR A 12 18.25 0.39 2.92
N PRO A 13 17.54 0.43 4.07
CA PRO A 13 16.79 1.61 4.44
C PRO A 13 17.75 2.77 4.71
N ALA A 14 17.25 4.00 4.63
CA ALA A 14 18.09 5.19 4.74
C ALA A 14 18.92 5.27 6.04
N TRP A 15 18.43 4.71 7.13
CA TRP A 15 19.19 4.65 8.39
C TRP A 15 20.29 3.58 8.41
N ASP A 16 20.33 2.70 7.40
CA ASP A 16 21.38 1.68 7.19
C ASP A 16 22.34 2.06 6.05
N TYR A 17 22.36 3.33 5.60
CA TYR A 17 23.19 3.79 4.48
C TYR A 17 24.69 3.47 4.63
N ARG A 18 25.19 3.42 5.86
CA ARG A 18 26.59 3.03 6.11
C ARG A 18 26.88 1.59 5.72
N ARG A 19 25.96 0.67 5.92
CA ARG A 19 26.12 -0.72 5.46
C ARG A 19 26.06 -0.81 3.94
N GLU A 20 25.29 0.03 3.29
CA GLU A 20 25.35 0.14 1.85
C GLU A 20 26.74 0.58 1.40
N LEU A 21 27.33 1.58 2.03
CA LEU A 21 28.71 2.01 1.76
C LEU A 21 29.73 0.91 1.98
N GLU A 22 29.65 0.18 3.08
CA GLU A 22 30.52 -0.97 3.37
C GLU A 22 30.40 -2.03 2.26
N GLU A 23 29.19 -2.32 1.81
CA GLU A 23 28.96 -3.27 0.72
C GLU A 23 29.52 -2.76 -0.61
N LEU A 24 29.34 -1.49 -0.96
CA LEU A 24 29.89 -0.89 -2.16
C LEU A 24 31.43 -0.94 -2.15
N ASN A 25 32.05 -0.63 -1.02
CA ASN A 25 33.49 -0.68 -0.83
C ASN A 25 34.02 -2.12 -0.94
N ARG A 26 33.34 -3.08 -0.32
CA ARG A 26 33.66 -4.51 -0.43
C ARG A 26 33.56 -5.02 -1.87
N GLN A 27 32.55 -4.59 -2.62
CA GLN A 27 32.44 -4.95 -4.03
C GLN A 27 33.62 -4.37 -4.86
N SER A 28 34.01 -3.13 -4.58
CA SER A 28 35.19 -2.51 -5.22
C SER A 28 36.47 -3.29 -4.96
N GLU A 29 36.68 -3.73 -3.72
CA GLU A 29 37.84 -4.58 -3.34
C GLU A 29 37.88 -5.90 -4.09
N GLN A 30 36.70 -6.44 -4.43
CA GLN A 30 36.56 -7.64 -5.26
C GLN A 30 36.66 -7.37 -6.77
N GLY A 31 36.97 -6.13 -7.19
CA GLY A 31 37.09 -5.71 -8.58
C GLY A 31 35.75 -5.49 -9.29
N TRP A 32 34.67 -5.22 -8.53
CA TRP A 32 33.38 -4.86 -9.07
C TRP A 32 33.09 -3.37 -8.80
N GLN A 33 33.10 -2.57 -9.87
CA GLN A 33 32.90 -1.13 -9.73
C GLN A 33 31.46 -0.74 -10.03
N LEU A 34 30.87 0.09 -9.15
CA LEU A 34 29.52 0.59 -9.30
C LEU A 34 29.44 1.48 -10.55
N VAL A 35 28.54 1.15 -11.47
CA VAL A 35 28.23 1.98 -12.66
C VAL A 35 26.87 2.63 -12.56
N ARG A 36 25.98 2.11 -11.71
CA ARG A 36 24.66 2.68 -11.47
C ARG A 36 24.16 2.29 -10.09
N GLY A 37 24.04 3.27 -9.19
CA GLY A 37 23.32 3.16 -7.95
C GLY A 37 21.81 3.17 -8.18
N GLY A 38 21.04 2.45 -7.40
CA GLY A 38 19.59 2.41 -7.50
C GLY A 38 18.93 2.08 -6.17
N VAL A 39 17.66 2.44 -6.01
CA VAL A 39 16.90 2.21 -4.77
C VAL A 39 16.75 0.72 -4.47
N PHE A 40 16.55 -0.11 -5.49
CA PHE A 40 16.36 -1.56 -5.32
C PHE A 40 17.47 -2.41 -5.90
N VAL A 41 18.23 -1.89 -6.87
CA VAL A 41 19.26 -2.66 -7.58
C VAL A 41 20.43 -1.79 -7.93
N ASN A 42 21.61 -2.18 -7.42
CA ASN A 42 22.91 -1.64 -7.82
C ASN A 42 23.48 -2.44 -8.97
N ARG A 43 24.06 -1.77 -9.98
CA ARG A 43 24.72 -2.38 -11.14
C ARG A 43 26.23 -2.14 -11.08
N PHE A 44 26.98 -3.21 -11.25
CA PHE A 44 28.44 -3.22 -11.22
C PHE A 44 28.99 -3.72 -12.55
N LYS A 45 30.17 -3.21 -12.91
CA LYS A 45 31.00 -3.67 -14.02
C LYS A 45 32.30 -4.21 -13.48
N ARG A 46 32.78 -5.31 -14.05
CA ARG A 46 34.09 -5.88 -13.69
C ARG A 46 35.17 -4.93 -14.13
N ASN A 47 35.99 -4.45 -13.20
CA ASN A 47 37.22 -3.73 -13.40
C ASN A 47 38.11 -3.93 -12.18
N SER A 48 39.16 -4.73 -12.32
CA SER A 48 40.09 -5.05 -11.24
C SER A 48 41.30 -4.13 -11.22
N ASP A 49 41.48 -3.27 -12.25
CA ASP A 49 42.63 -2.40 -12.42
C ASP A 49 42.60 -1.18 -11.51
N ILE A 50 41.38 -0.84 -11.05
CA ILE A 50 41.18 0.30 -10.18
C ILE A 50 40.24 -0.07 -9.04
N ARG A 51 40.55 0.43 -7.85
CA ARG A 51 39.71 0.32 -6.66
C ARG A 51 39.17 1.71 -6.33
N TYR A 52 37.91 1.77 -5.90
CA TYR A 52 37.27 3.00 -5.47
C TYR A 52 36.79 2.89 -4.04
N ARG A 53 36.75 4.03 -3.36
CA ARG A 53 35.89 4.28 -2.19
C ARG A 53 34.63 4.98 -2.65
N TYR A 54 33.52 4.56 -2.07
CA TYR A 54 32.19 5.11 -2.38
C TYR A 54 31.67 5.93 -1.21
N GLN A 55 30.90 6.95 -1.56
CA GLN A 55 30.10 7.72 -0.61
C GLN A 55 28.72 8.01 -1.17
N ILE A 56 27.76 8.18 -0.27
CA ILE A 56 26.40 8.53 -0.62
C ILE A 56 25.93 9.73 0.23
N ASP A 57 25.24 10.66 -0.41
CA ASP A 57 24.60 11.81 0.24
C ASP A 57 23.11 11.83 -0.05
N PHE A 58 22.31 12.22 0.93
CA PHE A 58 20.90 12.53 0.72
C PHE A 58 20.76 14.01 0.36
N SER A 59 20.86 14.29 -0.91
CA SER A 59 20.75 15.66 -1.45
C SER A 59 19.30 16.16 -1.53
N GLY A 60 18.34 15.24 -1.54
CA GLY A 60 16.94 15.60 -1.79
C GLY A 60 16.75 16.16 -3.21
N LYS A 61 15.94 17.22 -3.34
CA LYS A 61 15.79 17.97 -4.58
C LYS A 61 16.82 19.11 -4.59
N VAL A 62 17.86 18.95 -5.40
CA VAL A 62 18.90 19.97 -5.59
C VAL A 62 18.45 20.94 -6.68
N GLU A 63 18.43 22.24 -6.39
CA GLU A 63 18.06 23.28 -7.36
C GLU A 63 19.11 23.42 -8.47
N ASP A 64 20.39 23.39 -8.10
CA ASP A 64 21.52 23.43 -9.04
C ASP A 64 22.38 22.16 -8.89
N LEU A 65 22.03 21.13 -9.66
CA LEU A 65 22.77 19.88 -9.68
C LEU A 65 24.20 20.05 -10.19
N GLY A 66 24.42 20.99 -11.11
CA GLY A 66 25.75 21.25 -11.65
C GLY A 66 26.70 21.75 -10.58
N ARG A 67 26.30 22.78 -9.85
CA ARG A 67 27.08 23.33 -8.73
C ARG A 67 27.29 22.32 -7.61
N TYR A 68 26.26 21.55 -7.31
CA TYR A 68 26.37 20.48 -6.32
C TYR A 68 27.42 19.42 -6.68
N ILE A 69 27.42 18.94 -7.93
CA ILE A 69 28.40 17.97 -8.43
C ILE A 69 29.81 18.59 -8.41
N GLU A 70 29.97 19.86 -8.80
CA GLU A 70 31.26 20.54 -8.83
C GLU A 70 31.89 20.64 -7.45
N THR A 71 31.12 20.94 -6.40
CA THR A 71 31.58 20.96 -5.01
C THR A 71 32.24 19.66 -4.59
N PHE A 72 31.69 18.53 -5.02
CA PHE A 72 32.30 17.22 -4.75
C PHE A 72 33.51 16.91 -5.66
N ARG A 73 33.45 17.36 -6.91
CA ARG A 73 34.56 17.20 -7.86
C ARG A 73 35.83 17.92 -7.39
N GLU A 74 35.70 19.13 -6.84
CA GLU A 74 36.81 19.87 -6.24
C GLU A 74 37.51 19.10 -5.11
N GLN A 75 36.80 18.20 -4.44
CA GLN A 75 37.32 17.31 -3.41
C GLN A 75 37.82 15.96 -3.96
N GLY A 76 37.84 15.78 -5.28
CA GLY A 76 38.31 14.56 -5.96
C GLY A 76 37.25 13.46 -6.08
N TRP A 77 35.97 13.77 -5.85
CA TRP A 77 34.88 12.80 -5.99
C TRP A 77 34.33 12.79 -7.40
N GLU A 78 34.12 11.62 -7.97
CA GLU A 78 33.39 11.43 -9.21
C GLU A 78 31.91 11.14 -8.93
N TYR A 79 31.02 11.91 -9.51
CA TYR A 79 29.58 11.69 -9.44
C TYR A 79 29.17 10.49 -10.30
N ILE A 80 28.34 9.61 -9.76
CA ILE A 80 27.81 8.46 -10.49
C ILE A 80 26.36 8.75 -10.92
N ARG A 81 25.51 9.05 -9.94
CA ARG A 81 24.09 9.36 -10.21
C ARG A 81 23.35 9.76 -8.92
N THR A 82 22.22 10.44 -9.10
CA THR A 82 21.19 10.62 -8.07
C THR A 82 19.99 9.71 -8.36
N THR A 83 19.47 9.04 -7.35
CA THR A 83 18.26 8.22 -7.42
C THR A 83 17.01 9.11 -7.32
N PHE A 84 15.85 8.59 -7.76
CA PHE A 84 14.59 9.36 -7.73
C PHE A 84 14.16 9.78 -6.31
N ASN A 85 14.59 9.05 -5.28
CA ASN A 85 14.32 9.35 -3.88
C ASN A 85 15.38 10.23 -3.21
N GLY A 86 16.29 10.86 -4.00
CA GLY A 86 17.19 11.90 -3.55
C GLY A 86 18.56 11.45 -3.03
N TRP A 87 18.95 10.18 -3.20
CA TRP A 87 20.27 9.70 -2.83
C TRP A 87 21.24 9.85 -3.99
N SER A 88 22.36 10.56 -3.76
CA SER A 88 23.45 10.79 -4.69
C SER A 88 24.64 9.90 -4.36
N TYR A 89 25.16 9.21 -5.38
CA TYR A 89 26.29 8.29 -5.27
C TYR A 89 27.54 8.93 -5.86
N PHE A 90 28.64 8.84 -5.10
CA PHE A 90 29.94 9.34 -5.47
C PHE A 90 30.99 8.24 -5.31
N ARG A 91 32.09 8.34 -6.05
CA ARG A 91 33.26 7.49 -5.90
C ARG A 91 34.54 8.31 -6.00
N LYS A 92 35.59 7.84 -5.35
CA LYS A 92 36.96 8.40 -5.40
C LYS A 92 37.96 7.27 -5.58
N PRO A 93 38.97 7.38 -6.49
CA PRO A 93 39.99 6.37 -6.59
C PRO A 93 40.63 6.12 -5.22
N TRP A 94 40.80 4.85 -4.86
CA TRP A 94 41.45 4.49 -3.61
C TRP A 94 42.97 4.49 -3.76
N ASP A 95 43.64 5.16 -2.83
CA ASP A 95 45.08 5.26 -2.72
C ASP A 95 45.49 4.77 -1.31
N PRO A 96 46.35 3.74 -1.20
CA PRO A 96 46.78 3.21 0.09
C PRO A 96 47.63 4.19 0.92
N SER A 97 48.14 5.25 0.32
CA SER A 97 48.92 6.29 1.01
C SER A 97 48.07 7.33 1.73
N LEU A 98 46.76 7.37 1.40
CA LEU A 98 45.83 8.33 1.97
C LEU A 98 45.09 7.75 3.19
N PRO A 99 44.91 8.51 4.26
CA PRO A 99 44.13 8.08 5.42
C PRO A 99 42.66 7.95 5.06
N GLU A 100 41.95 7.05 5.74
CA GLU A 100 40.51 6.77 5.45
C GLU A 100 39.61 8.01 5.65
N GLU A 101 39.99 8.97 6.52
CA GLU A 101 39.30 10.22 6.74
C GLU A 101 39.17 11.09 5.47
N GLN A 102 40.11 10.95 4.53
CA GLN A 102 40.03 11.65 3.22
C GLN A 102 38.99 11.08 2.26
N TYR A 103 38.43 9.94 2.62
CA TYR A 103 37.33 9.30 1.88
C TYR A 103 35.96 9.56 2.55
N GLU A 104 35.89 10.46 3.53
CA GLU A 104 34.63 10.89 4.12
C GLU A 104 34.17 12.22 3.48
N ILE A 105 32.91 12.30 3.03
CA ILE A 105 32.29 13.54 2.53
C ILE A 105 31.72 14.39 3.67
N PHE A 106 31.43 13.76 4.81
CA PHE A 106 30.97 14.43 6.02
C PHE A 106 32.14 14.53 6.99
N THR A 107 32.94 15.58 6.83
CA THR A 107 34.14 15.80 7.66
C THR A 107 33.82 16.33 9.07
N ASP A 108 32.58 16.83 9.28
CA ASP A 108 32.12 17.34 10.55
C ASP A 108 30.70 16.86 10.92
N GLN A 109 30.39 16.99 12.20
CA GLN A 109 29.07 16.60 12.71
C GLN A 109 27.93 17.51 12.20
N ALA A 110 28.23 18.73 11.76
CA ALA A 110 27.23 19.67 11.28
C ALA A 110 26.70 19.22 9.91
N SER A 111 27.59 18.88 8.97
CA SER A 111 27.24 18.34 7.66
C SER A 111 26.43 17.02 7.76
N LEU A 112 26.82 16.13 8.66
CA LEU A 112 26.08 14.88 8.88
C LEU A 112 24.69 15.15 9.46
N ARG A 113 24.56 16.11 10.38
CA ARG A 113 23.27 16.53 10.95
C ARG A 113 22.38 17.19 9.90
N GLU A 114 22.95 17.98 9.01
CA GLU A 114 22.20 18.60 7.92
C GLU A 114 21.64 17.56 6.96
N MET A 115 22.46 16.62 6.47
CA MET A 115 22.01 15.50 5.66
C MET A 115 20.91 14.70 6.34
N THR A 116 21.13 14.33 7.60
CA THR A 116 20.16 13.58 8.40
C THR A 116 18.88 14.40 8.60
N GLY A 117 18.97 15.71 8.81
CA GLY A 117 17.82 16.60 8.96
C GLY A 117 16.95 16.67 7.71
N ARG A 118 17.57 16.78 6.52
CA ARG A 118 16.86 16.73 5.23
C ARG A 118 16.08 15.42 5.09
N TRP A 119 16.72 14.30 5.40
CA TRP A 119 16.08 12.99 5.33
C TRP A 119 14.93 12.84 6.35
N ILE A 120 15.13 13.24 7.61
CA ILE A 120 14.10 13.19 8.66
C ILE A 120 12.89 14.05 8.28
N LYS A 121 13.10 15.22 7.66
CA LYS A 121 12.02 16.07 7.17
C LYS A 121 11.20 15.35 6.07
N PHE A 122 11.88 14.73 5.11
CA PHE A 122 11.23 13.98 4.04
C PHE A 122 10.39 12.80 4.60
N VAL A 123 11.00 11.97 5.44
CA VAL A 123 10.29 10.82 6.03
C VAL A 123 9.22 11.27 7.03
N GLY A 124 9.42 12.39 7.71
CA GLY A 124 8.41 12.99 8.59
C GLY A 124 7.13 13.35 7.85
N ILE A 125 7.24 13.92 6.65
CA ILE A 125 6.07 14.19 5.78
C ILE A 125 5.39 12.88 5.38
N LEU A 126 6.17 11.88 4.95
CA LEU A 126 5.62 10.57 4.62
C LEU A 126 4.91 9.92 5.81
N THR A 127 5.52 10.00 6.99
CA THR A 127 4.93 9.49 8.24
C THR A 127 3.61 10.19 8.55
N ALA A 128 3.52 11.51 8.38
CA ALA A 128 2.28 12.25 8.59
C ALA A 128 1.15 11.77 7.65
N ILE A 129 1.46 11.50 6.39
CA ILE A 129 0.49 10.93 5.43
C ILE A 129 0.01 9.56 5.89
N VAL A 130 0.92 8.67 6.30
CA VAL A 130 0.59 7.32 6.79
C VAL A 130 -0.28 7.38 8.06
N VAL A 131 0.01 8.32 8.97
CA VAL A 131 -0.81 8.54 10.18
C VAL A 131 -2.24 8.97 9.83
N VAL A 132 -2.43 9.78 8.79
CA VAL A 132 -3.79 10.13 8.31
C VAL A 132 -4.53 8.88 7.84
N PHE A 133 -3.90 8.01 7.06
CA PHE A 133 -4.51 6.74 6.65
C PHE A 133 -4.79 5.83 7.87
N LEU A 134 -3.87 5.76 8.83
CA LEU A 134 -4.09 5.03 10.07
C LEU A 134 -5.34 5.54 10.81
N ALA A 135 -5.51 6.87 10.91
CA ALA A 135 -6.69 7.47 11.54
C ALA A 135 -7.98 7.12 10.78
N ILE A 136 -7.97 7.21 9.44
CA ILE A 136 -9.11 6.83 8.59
C ILE A 136 -9.51 5.38 8.84
N TYR A 137 -8.55 4.45 8.82
CA TYR A 137 -8.85 3.02 9.03
C TYR A 137 -9.18 2.68 10.47
N THR A 138 -8.70 3.45 11.45
CA THR A 138 -9.16 3.35 12.85
C THR A 138 -10.65 3.71 12.95
N ILE A 139 -11.06 4.83 12.37
CA ILE A 139 -12.47 5.26 12.35
C ILE A 139 -13.33 4.22 11.62
N ARG A 140 -12.87 3.75 10.45
CA ARG A 140 -13.57 2.73 9.68
C ARG A 140 -13.75 1.42 10.46
N LEU A 141 -12.71 0.99 11.19
CA LEU A 141 -12.78 -0.22 12.02
C LEU A 141 -13.78 -0.09 13.17
N ILE A 142 -13.92 1.13 13.74
CA ILE A 142 -14.89 1.41 14.81
C ILE A 142 -16.31 1.41 14.26
N LEU A 143 -16.53 2.08 13.12
CA LEU A 143 -17.89 2.27 12.55
C LEU A 143 -18.38 1.02 11.80
N MET A 144 -17.47 0.29 11.13
CA MET A 144 -17.78 -0.88 10.30
C MET A 144 -16.73 -1.98 10.55
N PRO A 145 -16.79 -2.69 11.68
CA PRO A 145 -15.81 -3.71 12.02
C PRO A 145 -15.89 -4.88 11.04
N ASN A 146 -14.85 -5.05 10.23
CA ASN A 146 -14.70 -6.18 9.32
C ASN A 146 -13.23 -6.57 9.17
N LEU A 147 -12.98 -7.80 8.69
CA LEU A 147 -11.61 -8.32 8.55
C LEU A 147 -10.73 -7.45 7.64
N PRO A 148 -11.17 -6.98 6.45
CA PRO A 148 -10.38 -6.07 5.62
C PRO A 148 -9.98 -4.77 6.31
N ALA A 149 -10.90 -4.15 7.07
CA ALA A 149 -10.60 -2.93 7.82
C ALA A 149 -9.56 -3.18 8.93
N LEU A 150 -9.68 -4.31 9.64
CA LEU A 150 -8.70 -4.73 10.66
C LEU A 150 -7.31 -4.94 10.03
N VAL A 151 -7.23 -5.65 8.90
CA VAL A 151 -5.95 -5.91 8.21
C VAL A 151 -5.30 -4.59 7.79
N ARG A 152 -6.05 -3.65 7.19
CA ARG A 152 -5.51 -2.34 6.78
C ARG A 152 -5.07 -1.50 7.98
N PHE A 153 -5.85 -1.49 9.06
CA PHE A 153 -5.47 -0.84 10.31
C PHE A 153 -4.11 -1.37 10.83
N LEU A 154 -3.94 -2.70 10.92
CA LEU A 154 -2.68 -3.31 11.38
C LEU A 154 -1.51 -2.99 10.45
N VAL A 155 -1.74 -2.98 9.13
CA VAL A 155 -0.74 -2.60 8.14
C VAL A 155 -0.24 -1.18 8.38
N PHE A 156 -1.14 -0.18 8.44
CA PHE A 156 -0.75 1.22 8.65
C PHE A 156 -0.17 1.48 10.04
N LEU A 157 -0.60 0.72 11.06
CA LEU A 157 0.00 0.78 12.39
C LEU A 157 1.46 0.32 12.37
N LEU A 158 1.75 -0.82 11.74
CA LEU A 158 3.11 -1.34 11.60
C LEU A 158 4.01 -0.41 10.78
N GLU A 159 3.48 0.14 9.68
CA GLU A 159 4.20 1.10 8.84
C GLU A 159 4.54 2.37 9.62
N THR A 160 3.58 2.92 10.36
CA THR A 160 3.80 4.10 11.22
C THR A 160 4.89 3.82 12.26
N ALA A 161 4.81 2.69 12.96
CA ALA A 161 5.80 2.28 13.95
C ALA A 161 7.20 2.13 13.33
N TYR A 162 7.28 1.55 12.13
CA TYR A 162 8.54 1.36 11.41
C TYR A 162 9.17 2.68 10.96
N LEU A 163 8.38 3.61 10.42
CA LEU A 163 8.87 4.94 10.02
C LEU A 163 9.35 5.75 11.22
N ILE A 164 8.60 5.72 12.33
CA ILE A 164 9.03 6.36 13.59
C ILE A 164 10.34 5.74 14.08
N TYR A 165 10.45 4.40 14.07
CA TYR A 165 11.70 3.71 14.43
C TYR A 165 12.87 4.17 13.54
N GLY A 166 12.68 4.30 12.24
CA GLY A 166 13.68 4.80 11.31
C GLY A 166 14.14 6.23 11.65
N ILE A 167 13.20 7.13 11.94
CA ILE A 167 13.51 8.51 12.38
C ILE A 167 14.34 8.51 13.67
N LEU A 168 13.98 7.68 14.64
CA LEU A 168 14.72 7.56 15.91
C LEU A 168 16.13 7.01 15.71
N CYS A 169 16.29 6.01 14.83
CA CYS A 169 17.60 5.47 14.45
C CYS A 169 18.49 6.54 13.81
N MET A 170 17.96 7.32 12.86
CA MET A 170 18.72 8.40 12.22
C MET A 170 19.12 9.49 13.20
N ARG A 171 18.23 9.91 14.10
CA ARG A 171 18.56 10.89 15.17
C ARG A 171 19.66 10.38 16.09
N LYS A 172 19.63 9.10 16.44
CA LYS A 172 20.66 8.47 17.29
C LYS A 172 22.00 8.38 16.55
N SER A 173 21.99 7.99 15.28
CA SER A 173 23.18 7.90 14.43
C SER A 173 23.86 9.27 14.27
N ALA A 174 23.10 10.32 14.01
CA ALA A 174 23.61 11.68 13.92
C ALA A 174 24.29 12.20 15.20
N ARG A 175 23.90 11.65 16.37
CA ARG A 175 24.48 12.04 17.66
C ARG A 175 25.75 11.27 18.02
N LYS A 176 25.82 9.98 17.71
CA LYS A 176 26.83 9.06 18.26
C LYS A 176 27.87 8.54 17.24
N GLN A 177 27.72 8.86 15.95
CA GLN A 177 28.55 8.28 14.86
C GLN A 177 28.57 6.73 14.80
N THR A 178 27.90 6.06 15.72
CA THR A 178 27.81 4.61 15.80
C THR A 178 26.43 4.15 15.36
N PHE A 179 26.40 3.21 14.44
CA PHE A 179 25.15 2.68 13.90
C PHE A 179 25.01 1.19 14.24
N SER A 180 23.89 0.86 14.88
CA SER A 180 23.47 -0.53 15.03
C SER A 180 21.96 -0.56 14.74
N GLY A 181 21.62 -0.78 13.47
CA GLY A 181 20.24 -0.93 13.04
C GLY A 181 19.76 -2.37 13.09
N ALA A 182 18.47 -2.59 13.29
CA ALA A 182 17.87 -3.90 13.17
C ALA A 182 17.99 -4.41 11.74
N ARG A 183 18.62 -5.57 11.59
CA ARG A 183 18.93 -6.17 10.30
C ARG A 183 17.64 -6.47 9.54
N ALA A 184 17.52 -5.94 8.32
CA ALA A 184 16.59 -6.39 7.27
C ALA A 184 15.10 -6.64 7.67
N LEU A 185 14.65 -6.14 8.82
CA LEU A 185 13.24 -6.27 9.24
C LEU A 185 12.27 -5.54 8.30
N TRP A 186 12.75 -4.57 7.53
CA TRP A 186 11.93 -3.83 6.58
C TRP A 186 11.47 -4.71 5.40
N ILE A 187 12.22 -5.74 4.98
CA ILE A 187 11.80 -6.64 3.90
C ILE A 187 10.52 -7.39 4.27
N PRO A 188 10.45 -8.12 5.41
CA PRO A 188 9.22 -8.75 5.82
C PRO A 188 8.10 -7.76 6.14
N ILE A 189 8.40 -6.57 6.69
CA ILE A 189 7.40 -5.53 6.94
C ILE A 189 6.81 -5.03 5.63
N PHE A 190 7.64 -4.72 4.62
CA PHE A 190 7.17 -4.27 3.31
C PHE A 190 6.41 -5.36 2.54
N ALA A 191 6.84 -6.61 2.66
CA ALA A 191 6.13 -7.76 2.11
C ALA A 191 4.75 -7.94 2.78
N LEU A 192 4.67 -7.82 4.10
CA LEU A 192 3.41 -7.85 4.85
C LEU A 192 2.48 -6.69 4.46
N LEU A 193 3.03 -5.49 4.22
CA LEU A 193 2.28 -4.35 3.71
C LEU A 193 1.61 -4.65 2.37
N ILE A 194 2.37 -5.14 1.41
CA ILE A 194 1.86 -5.49 0.08
C ILE A 194 0.84 -6.62 0.18
N ILE A 195 1.19 -7.72 0.83
CA ILE A 195 0.33 -8.90 0.97
C ILE A 195 -0.94 -8.54 1.74
N GLY A 196 -0.81 -7.79 2.85
CA GLY A 196 -1.94 -7.35 3.66
C GLY A 196 -2.88 -6.43 2.89
N THR A 197 -2.35 -5.45 2.15
CA THR A 197 -3.16 -4.52 1.37
C THR A 197 -3.85 -5.23 0.20
N VAL A 198 -3.11 -6.04 -0.55
CA VAL A 198 -3.66 -6.82 -1.68
C VAL A 198 -4.67 -7.84 -1.16
N GLY A 199 -4.35 -8.56 -0.08
CA GLY A 199 -5.26 -9.51 0.55
C GLY A 199 -6.53 -8.86 1.08
N ALA A 200 -6.43 -7.70 1.75
CA ALA A 200 -7.60 -6.96 2.21
C ALA A 200 -8.47 -6.46 1.05
N THR A 201 -7.83 -6.00 -0.04
CA THR A 201 -8.57 -5.58 -1.25
C THR A 201 -9.24 -6.78 -1.91
N TYR A 202 -8.53 -7.91 -2.03
CA TYR A 202 -9.10 -9.15 -2.55
C TYR A 202 -10.30 -9.61 -1.72
N LEU A 203 -10.18 -9.62 -0.39
CA LEU A 203 -11.29 -9.97 0.50
C LEU A 203 -12.48 -9.01 0.35
N GLU A 204 -12.21 -7.71 0.20
CA GLU A 204 -13.26 -6.70 0.01
C GLU A 204 -13.98 -6.85 -1.34
N THR A 205 -13.25 -7.21 -2.40
CA THR A 205 -13.83 -7.38 -3.74
C THR A 205 -14.48 -8.75 -3.97
N HIS A 206 -14.07 -9.79 -3.21
CA HIS A 206 -14.55 -11.16 -3.40
C HIS A 206 -15.46 -11.67 -2.27
N HIS A 207 -15.59 -10.89 -1.18
CA HIS A 207 -16.50 -11.19 -0.08
C HIS A 207 -17.50 -10.04 0.14
N HIS A 208 -18.05 -9.50 -0.92
CA HIS A 208 -19.25 -8.67 -0.80
C HIS A 208 -20.42 -9.57 -0.40
N ARG A 209 -20.57 -9.77 0.91
CA ARG A 209 -21.82 -10.23 1.46
C ARG A 209 -22.77 -9.04 1.45
N PHE A 210 -23.51 -8.90 0.39
CA PHE A 210 -24.67 -8.02 0.40
C PHE A 210 -25.73 -8.71 1.23
N THR A 211 -26.21 -8.02 2.24
CA THR A 211 -27.36 -8.45 3.02
C THR A 211 -28.33 -7.29 3.02
N ALA A 212 -29.53 -7.52 2.56
CA ALA A 212 -30.59 -6.56 2.60
C ALA A 212 -31.79 -7.17 3.32
N HIS A 213 -32.36 -6.40 4.24
CA HIS A 213 -33.52 -6.80 5.01
C HIS A 213 -34.55 -5.67 4.91
N PHE A 214 -35.72 -5.99 4.43
CA PHE A 214 -36.82 -5.08 4.32
C PHE A 214 -38.00 -5.65 5.10
N ILE A 215 -38.54 -4.86 6.02
CA ILE A 215 -39.71 -5.18 6.79
C ILE A 215 -40.76 -4.07 6.55
N ALA A 216 -41.94 -4.43 6.13
CA ALA A 216 -43.10 -3.55 6.14
C ALA A 216 -44.15 -4.13 7.05
N ASP A 217 -44.77 -3.27 7.83
CA ASP A 217 -45.93 -3.61 8.69
C ASP A 217 -47.04 -2.57 8.50
N GLU A 218 -48.21 -2.85 9.09
CA GLU A 218 -49.37 -1.91 9.02
C GLU A 218 -49.08 -0.54 9.64
N VAL A 219 -48.06 -0.40 10.48
CA VAL A 219 -47.69 0.82 11.20
C VAL A 219 -46.81 1.74 10.37
N ASN A 220 -45.91 1.17 9.58
CA ASN A 220 -44.88 1.93 8.86
C ASN A 220 -45.31 2.35 7.44
N GLY A 221 -46.40 1.77 6.91
CA GLY A 221 -46.96 2.13 5.61
C GLY A 221 -45.96 2.10 4.44
N ILE A 222 -46.45 2.19 3.22
CA ILE A 222 -45.66 2.46 2.03
C ILE A 222 -45.42 3.97 1.98
N PRO A 223 -44.16 4.45 1.77
CA PRO A 223 -43.90 5.88 1.60
C PRO A 223 -44.77 6.49 0.50
N ASP A 224 -45.33 7.69 0.74
CA ASP A 224 -46.16 8.42 -0.22
C ASP A 224 -45.47 8.51 -1.59
N GLY A 225 -46.16 8.07 -2.64
CA GLY A 225 -45.64 8.06 -4.03
C GLY A 225 -45.04 6.75 -4.49
N MET A 226 -44.97 5.71 -3.64
CA MET A 226 -44.53 4.36 -3.99
C MET A 226 -45.65 3.31 -3.98
N GLU A 227 -46.86 3.72 -4.17
CA GLU A 227 -48.07 2.90 -4.00
C GLU A 227 -48.12 1.63 -4.86
N ASN A 228 -47.29 1.51 -5.90
CA ASN A 228 -47.31 0.34 -6.80
C ASN A 228 -45.96 -0.28 -7.10
N VAL A 229 -44.84 0.34 -6.79
CA VAL A 229 -43.50 -0.20 -7.03
C VAL A 229 -42.51 0.26 -5.95
N LEU A 230 -42.11 -0.64 -5.09
CA LEU A 230 -41.01 -0.40 -4.19
C LEU A 230 -39.69 -0.82 -4.87
N GLU A 231 -38.94 0.15 -5.32
CA GLU A 231 -37.60 -0.10 -5.87
C GLU A 231 -36.60 -0.13 -4.72
N TRP A 232 -36.11 -1.32 -4.42
CA TRP A 232 -35.24 -1.52 -3.28
C TRP A 232 -33.79 -1.69 -3.72
N GLY A 233 -33.10 -0.60 -3.83
CA GLY A 233 -31.63 -0.53 -3.90
C GLY A 233 -30.92 -1.36 -4.97
N SER A 234 -29.77 -0.90 -5.31
CA SER A 234 -28.80 -1.65 -6.12
C SER A 234 -28.12 -2.73 -5.29
N ILE A 235 -28.13 -3.98 -5.74
CA ILE A 235 -27.38 -5.07 -5.12
C ILE A 235 -25.87 -4.90 -5.31
N GLY A 236 -25.45 -3.93 -6.15
CA GLY A 236 -24.05 -3.64 -6.42
C GLY A 236 -23.52 -4.40 -7.63
N ILE A 237 -22.25 -4.16 -7.94
CA ILE A 237 -21.56 -4.79 -9.06
C ILE A 237 -20.93 -6.11 -8.59
N LEU A 238 -21.32 -7.22 -9.21
CA LEU A 238 -20.69 -8.51 -8.99
C LEU A 238 -19.43 -8.63 -9.86
N TYR A 239 -18.32 -9.06 -9.27
CA TYR A 239 -17.02 -9.13 -9.95
C TYR A 239 -16.72 -10.49 -10.58
N THR A 240 -17.49 -11.53 -10.24
CA THR A 240 -17.31 -12.89 -10.77
C THR A 240 -18.66 -13.53 -11.09
N ASP A 241 -18.67 -14.57 -11.92
CA ASP A 241 -19.88 -15.24 -12.42
C ASP A 241 -20.41 -16.35 -11.49
N ASN A 242 -19.94 -16.43 -10.25
CA ASN A 242 -20.26 -17.53 -9.33
C ASN A 242 -20.86 -17.05 -7.99
N TYR A 243 -21.80 -16.12 -8.06
CA TYR A 243 -22.52 -15.72 -6.86
C TYR A 243 -23.87 -16.41 -6.76
N TYR A 244 -24.21 -16.76 -5.54
CA TYR A 244 -25.55 -17.23 -5.21
C TYR A 244 -26.22 -16.22 -4.29
N MET A 245 -27.43 -15.82 -4.63
CA MET A 245 -28.29 -15.05 -3.76
C MET A 245 -29.21 -16.02 -2.99
N ASP A 246 -29.11 -16.03 -1.68
CA ASP A 246 -30.08 -16.67 -0.81
C ASP A 246 -31.25 -15.68 -0.63
N LEU A 247 -32.46 -16.11 -0.91
CA LEU A 247 -33.66 -15.32 -0.84
C LEU A 247 -34.66 -15.96 0.12
N ASN A 248 -35.08 -15.19 1.12
CA ASN A 248 -36.18 -15.57 2.02
C ASN A 248 -37.23 -14.47 1.94
N ILE A 249 -38.47 -14.83 1.67
CA ILE A 249 -39.60 -13.90 1.60
C ILE A 249 -40.74 -14.47 2.42
N THR A 250 -41.20 -13.68 3.38
CA THR A 250 -42.46 -13.93 4.11
C THR A 250 -43.37 -12.78 3.89
N ALA A 251 -44.56 -13.03 3.35
CA ALA A 251 -45.60 -12.00 3.11
C ALA A 251 -46.97 -12.53 3.46
N ASP A 252 -47.74 -11.73 4.21
CA ASP A 252 -49.11 -12.06 4.58
C ASP A 252 -50.12 -11.64 3.53
N ALA A 253 -49.72 -10.82 2.54
CA ALA A 253 -50.56 -10.33 1.45
C ALA A 253 -49.87 -10.56 0.09
N SER A 254 -50.64 -10.39 -0.99
CA SER A 254 -50.13 -10.53 -2.35
C SER A 254 -49.00 -9.55 -2.64
N ILE A 255 -47.90 -10.06 -3.15
CA ILE A 255 -46.74 -9.29 -3.57
C ILE A 255 -46.10 -9.87 -4.82
N CYS A 256 -45.56 -9.04 -5.66
CA CYS A 256 -44.67 -9.44 -6.76
C CYS A 256 -43.25 -9.02 -6.43
N PHE A 257 -42.36 -9.98 -6.24
CA PHE A 257 -40.93 -9.78 -6.13
C PHE A 257 -40.27 -9.98 -7.50
N THR A 258 -39.48 -9.03 -7.93
CA THR A 258 -38.79 -9.08 -9.22
C THR A 258 -37.33 -8.66 -9.02
N LEU A 259 -36.40 -9.47 -9.54
CA LEU A 259 -34.98 -9.15 -9.67
C LEU A 259 -34.72 -8.79 -11.12
N VAL A 260 -34.15 -7.60 -11.35
CA VAL A 260 -33.77 -7.12 -12.70
C VAL A 260 -32.31 -6.77 -12.75
N ASP A 261 -31.70 -6.84 -13.95
CA ASP A 261 -30.36 -6.35 -14.20
C ASP A 261 -30.33 -4.85 -14.55
N ASP A 262 -29.16 -4.31 -14.83
CA ASP A 262 -28.93 -2.91 -15.23
C ASP A 262 -29.57 -2.53 -16.56
N SER A 263 -29.89 -3.53 -17.39
CA SER A 263 -30.64 -3.38 -18.64
C SER A 263 -32.16 -3.49 -18.45
N ASN A 264 -32.61 -3.57 -17.19
CA ASN A 264 -34.02 -3.78 -16.84
C ASN A 264 -34.58 -5.15 -17.30
N THR A 265 -33.70 -6.12 -17.55
CA THR A 265 -34.11 -7.48 -17.90
C THR A 265 -34.49 -8.25 -16.65
N VAL A 266 -35.65 -8.90 -16.66
CA VAL A 266 -36.11 -9.70 -15.54
C VAL A 266 -35.31 -10.98 -15.44
N ILE A 267 -34.54 -11.13 -14.34
CA ILE A 267 -33.75 -12.32 -14.05
C ILE A 267 -34.58 -13.33 -13.26
N TYR A 268 -35.39 -12.83 -12.32
CA TYR A 268 -36.25 -13.66 -11.50
C TYR A 268 -37.48 -12.89 -11.12
N THR A 269 -38.65 -13.55 -11.13
CA THR A 269 -39.89 -12.98 -10.62
C THR A 269 -40.70 -14.06 -9.93
N ILE A 270 -41.35 -13.66 -8.86
CA ILE A 270 -42.34 -14.48 -8.18
C ILE A 270 -43.50 -13.62 -7.71
N THR A 271 -44.71 -14.12 -7.89
CA THR A 271 -45.95 -13.47 -7.48
C THR A 271 -46.81 -14.52 -6.78
N ASP A 272 -47.20 -14.22 -5.53
CA ASP A 272 -48.10 -15.12 -4.80
C ASP A 272 -48.97 -14.26 -3.84
N ALA A 273 -50.11 -14.82 -3.51
CA ALA A 273 -51.08 -14.21 -2.55
C ALA A 273 -50.61 -14.32 -1.11
N LYS A 274 -49.77 -15.29 -0.80
CA LYS A 274 -49.06 -15.45 0.47
C LYS A 274 -47.72 -16.12 0.20
N MET A 275 -46.65 -15.48 0.56
CA MET A 275 -45.29 -16.02 0.34
C MET A 275 -44.69 -16.52 1.64
N ASP A 276 -44.15 -17.72 1.59
CA ASP A 276 -43.26 -18.30 2.59
C ASP A 276 -42.15 -19.03 1.87
N ILE A 277 -41.21 -18.24 1.36
CA ILE A 277 -40.05 -18.76 0.62
C ILE A 277 -38.87 -18.74 1.56
N SER A 278 -38.26 -19.91 1.75
CA SER A 278 -37.04 -20.07 2.52
C SER A 278 -35.99 -20.79 1.71
N ASP A 279 -34.74 -20.39 1.87
CA ASP A 279 -33.55 -21.01 1.27
C ASP A 279 -33.57 -21.10 -0.28
N GLN A 280 -34.30 -20.21 -0.97
CA GLN A 280 -34.24 -20.10 -2.41
C GLN A 280 -32.88 -19.58 -2.83
N LYS A 281 -32.19 -20.31 -3.70
CA LYS A 281 -30.88 -19.94 -4.24
C LYS A 281 -31.01 -19.52 -5.69
N LEU A 282 -30.58 -18.30 -5.98
CA LEU A 282 -30.50 -17.78 -7.36
C LEU A 282 -29.03 -17.66 -7.76
N HIS A 283 -28.68 -18.22 -8.91
CA HIS A 283 -27.37 -18.03 -9.49
C HIS A 283 -27.34 -16.68 -10.24
N LEU A 284 -26.37 -15.82 -9.90
CA LEU A 284 -26.20 -14.50 -10.50
C LEU A 284 -24.90 -14.44 -11.27
N GLU A 285 -24.96 -13.93 -12.49
CA GLU A 285 -23.80 -13.60 -13.30
C GLU A 285 -23.20 -12.26 -12.84
N LYS A 286 -22.03 -11.93 -13.37
CA LYS A 286 -21.41 -10.64 -13.11
C LYS A 286 -22.29 -9.50 -13.64
N GLY A 287 -22.67 -8.57 -12.76
CA GLY A 287 -23.53 -7.45 -13.14
C GLY A 287 -24.03 -6.64 -11.95
N GLN A 288 -24.88 -5.69 -12.24
CA GLN A 288 -25.61 -4.89 -11.26
C GLN A 288 -27.07 -5.29 -11.29
N TYR A 289 -27.69 -5.47 -10.13
CA TYR A 289 -29.03 -5.98 -10.00
C TYR A 289 -29.86 -5.06 -9.11
N TYR A 290 -31.15 -5.04 -9.37
CA TYR A 290 -32.14 -4.25 -8.63
C TYR A 290 -33.29 -5.13 -8.19
N ILE A 291 -33.72 -4.97 -6.94
CA ILE A 291 -34.90 -5.64 -6.40
C ILE A 291 -36.07 -4.69 -6.52
N ARG A 292 -37.17 -5.17 -7.09
CA ARG A 292 -38.46 -4.46 -7.17
C ARG A 292 -39.51 -5.29 -6.49
N LEU A 293 -40.23 -4.64 -5.61
CA LEU A 293 -41.44 -5.16 -4.99
C LEU A 293 -42.64 -4.40 -5.56
N SER A 294 -43.60 -5.10 -6.11
CA SER A 294 -44.82 -4.49 -6.68
C SER A 294 -46.05 -5.26 -6.28
N SER A 295 -47.22 -4.66 -6.47
CA SER A 295 -48.51 -5.28 -6.12
C SER A 295 -48.65 -5.63 -4.64
N TYR A 296 -48.05 -4.81 -3.75
CA TYR A 296 -48.16 -4.98 -2.32
C TYR A 296 -49.50 -4.37 -1.83
N GLU A 297 -50.35 -5.20 -1.24
CA GLU A 297 -51.69 -4.80 -0.78
C GLU A 297 -51.77 -4.47 0.71
N GLY A 298 -50.62 -4.44 1.39
CA GLY A 298 -50.52 -4.22 2.84
C GLY A 298 -50.33 -5.53 3.62
N GLY A 299 -50.15 -5.43 4.94
CA GLY A 299 -49.89 -6.56 5.83
C GLY A 299 -48.37 -6.71 6.16
N GLY A 300 -48.02 -7.78 6.86
CA GLY A 300 -46.66 -8.07 7.20
C GLY A 300 -45.84 -8.54 5.97
N LEU A 301 -44.70 -7.93 5.74
CA LEU A 301 -43.75 -8.30 4.70
C LEU A 301 -42.34 -8.33 5.29
N ASP A 302 -41.69 -9.45 5.15
CA ASP A 302 -40.29 -9.62 5.50
C ASP A 302 -39.53 -10.23 4.30
N VAL A 303 -38.59 -9.48 3.74
CA VAL A 303 -37.75 -9.89 2.61
C VAL A 303 -36.31 -9.83 3.04
N PHE A 304 -35.66 -10.97 3.06
CA PHE A 304 -34.25 -11.09 3.35
C PHE A 304 -33.50 -11.65 2.12
N CYS A 305 -32.52 -10.87 1.65
CA CYS A 305 -31.65 -11.29 0.56
C CYS A 305 -30.19 -11.26 1.04
N ALA A 306 -29.48 -12.33 0.79
CA ALA A 306 -28.03 -12.40 1.07
C ALA A 306 -27.28 -12.96 -0.14
N ILE A 307 -26.25 -12.26 -0.58
CA ILE A 307 -25.32 -12.73 -1.60
C ILE A 307 -24.08 -13.34 -0.91
N LYS A 308 -23.75 -14.57 -1.27
CA LYS A 308 -22.62 -15.32 -0.74
C LYS A 308 -21.64 -15.69 -1.83
#